data_b4de77056e5227b3ba66c866ec5e3d24
#
_entry.id   b4de77056e5227b3ba66c866ec5e3d24
#
_cell.length_a   1.000
_cell.length_b   1.000
_cell.length_c   1.000
_cell.angle_alpha   90.00
_cell.angle_beta   90.00
_cell.angle_gamma   90.00
#
_symmetry.space_group_name_H-M   'P 1'
#
loop_
_entity.id
_entity.type
_entity.pdbx_description
1 polymer ?
#
loop_
_entity_poly.entity_id
_entity_poly.type
_entity_poly.pdbx_seq_one_letter_code
_entity_poly.pdbx_strand_id
1 'polypeptide(L)'
;MENSAKHVTVPANLKVYLREFYKKDDAYVFFNDGLVNFQLLGSPKSIKTDILIEQNRSVGFFDNDMDIDVLGYNLNNIMENYYQFKYLSEVLSKKALKEYDFQVKTYPQNEDYLAIKISPYEEVKGVLSNFYIIYDSKKKLIVEINSTIPSSRMVYMEESFFNRSNIYMLEYKNTFRIDGSLYYLTSSKEVIGFEKKYKGEKKKIEVKNYMVVTNFDTKLFGYSKENIFTHKSLINKQSMVFTPYWEFESGLTPTVEEKKIITMLAE
;
A
#
# COMPACT_ATOMS: atom_id res chain seq x y z
N MET A 1 14.52 -5.04 -11.22
CA MET A 1 14.27 -4.36 -9.93
C MET A 1 15.34 -3.35 -9.58
N GLU A 2 16.61 -3.72 -9.42
CA GLU A 2 17.67 -2.73 -9.11
C GLU A 2 17.70 -1.54 -10.06
N ASN A 3 17.44 -1.79 -11.35
CA ASN A 3 17.35 -0.73 -12.33
C ASN A 3 16.17 0.20 -12.04
N SER A 4 14.97 -0.34 -11.74
CA SER A 4 13.79 0.46 -11.39
C SER A 4 14.05 1.31 -10.15
N ALA A 5 14.63 0.75 -9.10
CA ALA A 5 14.96 1.49 -7.89
C ALA A 5 15.96 2.63 -8.13
N LYS A 6 16.89 2.48 -9.08
CA LYS A 6 17.85 3.54 -9.45
C LYS A 6 17.24 4.67 -10.26
N HIS A 7 16.13 4.40 -10.96
CA HIS A 7 15.46 5.36 -11.85
C HIS A 7 14.32 6.12 -11.17
N VAL A 8 14.00 5.80 -9.92
CA VAL A 8 12.99 6.54 -9.16
C VAL A 8 13.35 8.03 -9.15
N THR A 9 12.35 8.86 -9.45
CA THR A 9 12.54 10.31 -9.46
C THR A 9 12.55 10.85 -8.03
N VAL A 10 13.72 11.24 -7.55
CA VAL A 10 13.96 11.87 -6.25
C VAL A 10 15.06 12.94 -6.44
N PRO A 11 14.90 14.17 -5.93
CA PRO A 11 13.79 14.64 -5.10
C PRO A 11 12.48 14.83 -5.87
N ALA A 12 11.35 14.71 -5.18
CA ALA A 12 10.03 14.92 -5.75
C ALA A 12 8.98 15.20 -4.67
N ASN A 13 7.88 15.84 -5.08
CA ASN A 13 6.69 16.01 -4.28
C ASN A 13 5.54 15.19 -4.89
N LEU A 14 4.89 14.36 -4.09
CA LEU A 14 3.70 13.62 -4.47
C LEU A 14 2.52 14.12 -3.63
N LYS A 15 1.52 14.70 -4.29
CA LYS A 15 0.23 14.93 -3.68
C LYS A 15 -0.61 13.68 -3.83
N VAL A 16 -1.05 13.13 -2.72
CA VAL A 16 -1.64 11.81 -2.64
C VAL A 16 -2.97 11.87 -1.92
N TYR A 17 -3.98 11.25 -2.49
CA TYR A 17 -5.21 10.93 -1.79
C TYR A 17 -5.10 9.51 -1.21
N LEU A 18 -5.33 9.40 0.10
CA LEU A 18 -5.38 8.14 0.84
C LEU A 18 -6.81 7.84 1.27
N ARG A 19 -7.16 6.55 1.30
CA ARG A 19 -8.44 6.05 1.80
C ARG A 19 -8.24 4.71 2.47
N GLU A 20 -8.79 4.59 3.68
CA GLU A 20 -8.66 3.39 4.51
C GLU A 20 -10.03 2.98 5.06
N PHE A 21 -10.39 1.70 4.89
CA PHE A 21 -11.58 1.09 5.47
C PHE A 21 -11.17 0.01 6.45
N TYR A 22 -11.79 0.00 7.61
CA TYR A 22 -11.55 -0.97 8.67
C TYR A 22 -12.80 -1.77 8.95
N LYS A 23 -12.65 -3.10 8.94
CA LYS A 23 -13.68 -4.06 9.34
C LYS A 23 -13.25 -4.79 10.62
N LYS A 24 -14.21 -5.07 11.48
CA LYS A 24 -14.07 -5.93 12.65
C LYS A 24 -15.21 -6.94 12.62
N ASP A 25 -14.86 -8.25 12.60
CA ASP A 25 -15.85 -9.33 12.56
C ASP A 25 -16.92 -9.12 11.47
N ASP A 26 -16.50 -8.84 10.23
CA ASP A 26 -17.32 -8.58 9.05
C ASP A 26 -18.11 -7.26 9.01
N ALA A 27 -18.13 -6.45 10.08
CA ALA A 27 -18.75 -5.13 10.09
C ALA A 27 -17.71 -4.02 9.83
N TYR A 28 -18.06 -3.04 8.99
CA TYR A 28 -17.26 -1.81 8.90
C TYR A 28 -17.44 -1.00 10.17
N VAL A 29 -16.33 -0.61 10.78
CA VAL A 29 -16.30 0.11 12.06
C VAL A 29 -15.68 1.48 11.96
N PHE A 30 -14.82 1.68 10.96
CA PHE A 30 -14.09 2.94 10.81
C PHE A 30 -13.70 3.18 9.36
N PHE A 31 -13.70 4.45 8.99
CA PHE A 31 -13.25 4.95 7.71
C PHE A 31 -12.38 6.19 7.93
N ASN A 32 -11.33 6.29 7.14
CA ASN A 32 -10.42 7.41 7.16
C ASN A 32 -9.96 7.74 5.74
N ASP A 33 -9.95 9.02 5.39
CA ASP A 33 -9.34 9.48 4.14
C ASP A 33 -8.62 10.81 4.33
N GLY A 34 -7.70 11.13 3.42
CA GLY A 34 -6.91 12.33 3.53
C GLY A 34 -6.15 12.69 2.27
N LEU A 35 -5.84 13.98 2.16
CA LEU A 35 -4.96 14.55 1.17
C LEU A 35 -3.61 14.83 1.82
N VAL A 36 -2.58 14.16 1.32
CA VAL A 36 -1.26 14.11 1.91
C VAL A 36 -0.20 14.48 0.87
N ASN A 37 0.72 15.35 1.24
CA ASN A 37 1.92 15.59 0.45
C ASN A 37 3.10 14.79 1.02
N PHE A 38 3.72 14.00 0.18
CA PHE A 38 4.98 13.33 0.47
C PHE A 38 6.11 14.10 -0.22
N GLN A 39 6.96 14.75 0.58
CA GLN A 39 8.19 15.34 0.09
C GLN A 39 9.27 14.27 0.11
N LEU A 40 9.60 13.72 -1.05
CA LEU A 40 10.67 12.72 -1.19
C LEU A 40 12.02 13.45 -1.26
N LEU A 41 12.86 13.15 -0.30
CA LEU A 41 14.17 13.77 -0.11
C LEU A 41 15.28 12.73 -0.27
N GLY A 42 16.50 13.21 -0.49
CA GLY A 42 17.69 12.35 -0.57
C GLY A 42 17.97 11.83 -1.98
N SER A 43 18.11 10.53 -2.13
CA SER A 43 18.45 9.88 -3.40
C SER A 43 17.68 8.57 -3.58
N PRO A 44 17.64 7.99 -4.81
CA PRO A 44 16.98 6.70 -5.03
C PRO A 44 17.47 5.57 -4.12
N LYS A 45 18.72 5.64 -3.63
CA LYS A 45 19.28 4.63 -2.72
C LYS A 45 18.94 4.88 -1.25
N SER A 46 18.56 6.10 -0.90
CA SER A 46 18.29 6.52 0.48
C SER A 46 17.22 7.60 0.46
N ILE A 47 15.97 7.15 0.32
CA ILE A 47 14.80 8.02 0.31
C ILE A 47 14.45 8.37 1.75
N LYS A 48 14.28 9.66 2.00
CA LYS A 48 13.69 10.19 3.22
C LYS A 48 12.38 10.85 2.84
N THR A 49 11.40 10.82 3.71
CA THR A 49 10.09 11.35 3.41
C THR A 49 9.63 12.27 4.53
N ASP A 50 9.33 13.52 4.18
CA ASP A 50 8.56 14.40 5.06
C ASP A 50 7.11 14.38 4.61
N ILE A 51 6.19 14.29 5.57
CA ILE A 51 4.77 14.08 5.33
C ILE A 51 4.01 15.31 5.81
N LEU A 52 3.17 15.87 4.94
CA LEU A 52 2.35 17.03 5.25
C LEU A 52 0.88 16.67 4.99
N ILE A 53 0.04 16.77 6.01
CA ILE A 53 -1.40 16.50 5.89
C ILE A 53 -2.11 17.81 5.54
N GLU A 54 -2.67 17.89 4.33
CA GLU A 54 -3.48 19.05 3.92
C GLU A 54 -4.89 18.96 4.48
N GLN A 55 -5.50 17.81 4.34
CA GLN A 55 -6.87 17.55 4.81
C GLN A 55 -6.99 16.09 5.23
N ASN A 56 -7.86 15.81 6.20
CA ASN A 56 -8.25 14.46 6.55
C ASN A 56 -9.64 14.43 7.17
N ARG A 57 -10.29 13.30 7.01
CA ARG A 57 -11.58 12.98 7.58
C ARG A 57 -11.52 11.59 8.18
N SER A 58 -12.12 11.44 9.34
CA SER A 58 -12.31 10.14 10.01
C SER A 58 -13.76 10.02 10.43
N VAL A 59 -14.39 8.90 10.15
CA VAL A 59 -15.77 8.59 10.56
C VAL A 59 -15.85 7.18 11.12
N GLY A 60 -16.80 6.96 12.02
CA GLY A 60 -16.94 5.72 12.74
C GLY A 60 -16.18 5.71 14.06
N PHE A 61 -16.24 4.59 14.73
CA PHE A 61 -15.64 4.42 16.06
C PHE A 61 -14.62 3.29 16.06
N PHE A 62 -13.45 3.58 16.56
CA PHE A 62 -12.40 2.59 16.76
C PHE A 62 -12.14 2.43 18.26
N ASP A 63 -12.17 1.19 18.74
CA ASP A 63 -11.91 0.88 20.14
C ASP A 63 -10.44 1.19 20.46
N ASN A 64 -10.17 2.15 21.37
CA ASN A 64 -8.82 2.62 21.69
C ASN A 64 -7.86 1.52 22.18
N ASP A 65 -8.41 0.37 22.59
CA ASP A 65 -7.64 -0.78 23.05
C ASP A 65 -7.07 -1.64 21.89
N MET A 66 -7.40 -1.33 20.63
CA MET A 66 -6.79 -2.00 19.49
C MET A 66 -5.54 -1.23 19.07
N ASP A 67 -4.40 -1.92 18.94
CA ASP A 67 -3.14 -1.37 18.41
C ASP A 67 -3.34 -0.92 16.94
N ILE A 68 -3.94 0.25 16.77
CA ILE A 68 -4.33 0.85 15.50
C ILE A 68 -3.10 1.16 14.64
N ASP A 69 -1.98 1.47 15.28
CA ASP A 69 -0.70 1.79 14.62
C ASP A 69 -0.16 0.66 13.72
N VAL A 70 -0.76 -0.53 13.80
CA VAL A 70 -0.35 -1.70 13.00
C VAL A 70 -1.21 -1.87 11.75
N LEU A 71 -2.36 -1.17 11.65
CA LEU A 71 -3.45 -1.54 10.76
C LEU A 71 -3.52 -0.75 9.46
N GLY A 72 -3.07 0.50 9.46
CA GLY A 72 -3.08 1.35 8.28
C GLY A 72 -1.75 1.34 7.54
N TYR A 73 -1.68 2.15 6.48
CA TYR A 73 -0.40 2.47 5.88
C TYR A 73 0.55 3.05 6.95
N ASN A 74 1.74 2.48 7.05
CA ASN A 74 2.80 3.13 7.80
C ASN A 74 3.39 4.26 6.96
N LEU A 75 2.82 5.45 7.08
CA LEU A 75 3.16 6.62 6.27
C LEU A 75 4.65 6.97 6.36
N ASN A 76 5.31 6.68 7.48
CA ASN A 76 6.72 7.04 7.70
C ASN A 76 7.70 6.29 6.78
N ASN A 77 7.34 5.11 6.28
CA ASN A 77 8.23 4.29 5.44
C ASN A 77 7.59 3.75 4.17
N ILE A 78 6.32 4.06 3.91
CA ILE A 78 5.58 3.49 2.79
C ILE A 78 6.23 3.82 1.44
N MET A 79 6.64 5.07 1.25
CA MET A 79 7.30 5.48 0.01
C MET A 79 8.65 4.80 -0.17
N GLU A 80 9.45 4.68 0.88
CA GLU A 80 10.69 3.92 0.84
C GLU A 80 10.44 2.46 0.45
N ASN A 81 9.43 1.82 1.06
CA ASN A 81 9.09 0.43 0.79
C ASN A 81 8.68 0.22 -0.68
N TYR A 82 7.88 1.13 -1.24
CA TYR A 82 7.44 1.04 -2.63
C TYR A 82 8.59 1.28 -3.61
N TYR A 83 9.36 2.31 -3.42
CA TYR A 83 10.42 2.70 -4.34
C TYR A 83 11.67 1.83 -4.25
N GLN A 84 11.92 1.20 -3.12
CA GLN A 84 12.94 0.17 -2.97
C GLN A 84 12.43 -1.24 -3.29
N PHE A 85 11.15 -1.38 -3.65
CA PHE A 85 10.53 -2.66 -3.96
C PHE A 85 10.71 -3.71 -2.85
N LYS A 86 10.60 -3.31 -1.59
CA LYS A 86 10.80 -4.20 -0.44
C LYS A 86 9.81 -5.38 -0.43
N TYR A 87 8.62 -5.20 -1.00
CA TYR A 87 7.61 -6.25 -1.16
C TYR A 87 8.04 -7.38 -2.12
N LEU A 88 9.08 -7.17 -2.94
CA LEU A 88 9.65 -8.20 -3.80
C LEU A 88 10.84 -8.94 -3.16
N SER A 89 11.23 -8.62 -1.92
CA SER A 89 12.40 -9.21 -1.27
C SER A 89 12.36 -10.74 -1.23
N GLU A 90 11.17 -11.32 -1.11
CA GLU A 90 10.93 -12.75 -1.08
C GLU A 90 11.45 -13.42 -2.37
N VAL A 91 11.04 -12.92 -3.54
CA VAL A 91 11.40 -13.49 -4.84
C VAL A 91 12.78 -13.06 -5.35
N LEU A 92 13.47 -12.20 -4.63
CA LEU A 92 14.82 -11.75 -4.94
C LEU A 92 15.89 -12.47 -4.12
N SER A 93 15.46 -13.29 -3.18
CA SER A 93 16.35 -14.10 -2.37
C SER A 93 17.01 -15.21 -3.22
N LYS A 94 18.18 -15.70 -2.78
CA LYS A 94 18.83 -16.86 -3.42
C LYS A 94 17.98 -18.14 -3.37
N LYS A 95 17.04 -18.21 -2.44
CA LYS A 95 16.12 -19.34 -2.29
C LYS A 95 15.00 -19.32 -3.33
N ALA A 96 14.67 -18.15 -3.89
CA ALA A 96 13.52 -17.99 -4.78
C ALA A 96 13.53 -18.97 -5.97
N LEU A 97 14.70 -19.27 -6.53
CA LEU A 97 14.83 -20.25 -7.63
C LEU A 97 14.46 -21.70 -7.23
N LYS A 98 14.46 -22.00 -5.93
CA LYS A 98 14.07 -23.31 -5.38
C LYS A 98 12.63 -23.32 -4.86
N GLU A 99 12.07 -22.14 -4.63
CA GLU A 99 10.77 -21.98 -3.99
C GLU A 99 9.68 -21.56 -4.97
N TYR A 100 10.06 -21.00 -6.13
CA TYR A 100 9.14 -20.38 -7.09
C TYR A 100 9.36 -20.81 -8.54
N ASP A 101 8.24 -20.96 -9.25
CA ASP A 101 8.18 -21.01 -10.71
C ASP A 101 8.07 -19.59 -11.28
N PHE A 102 8.89 -19.30 -12.32
CA PHE A 102 8.95 -18.01 -12.99
C PHE A 102 8.51 -18.17 -14.45
N GLN A 103 7.40 -17.56 -14.81
CA GLN A 103 6.87 -17.55 -16.17
C GLN A 103 6.93 -16.13 -16.73
N VAL A 104 7.47 -15.99 -17.93
CA VAL A 104 7.55 -14.70 -18.64
C VAL A 104 6.81 -14.81 -19.96
N LYS A 105 5.91 -13.87 -20.24
CA LYS A 105 5.14 -13.77 -21.47
C LYS A 105 5.10 -12.32 -21.94
N THR A 106 4.91 -12.12 -23.24
CA THR A 106 4.59 -10.79 -23.78
C THR A 106 3.24 -10.33 -23.23
N TYR A 107 3.14 -9.07 -22.83
CA TYR A 107 1.90 -8.50 -22.34
C TYR A 107 0.94 -8.22 -23.49
N PRO A 108 -0.29 -8.75 -23.50
CA PRO A 108 -1.15 -8.72 -24.69
C PRO A 108 -1.50 -7.33 -25.22
N GLN A 109 -1.51 -6.32 -24.35
CA GLN A 109 -1.90 -4.96 -24.71
C GLN A 109 -0.73 -4.08 -25.15
N ASN A 110 0.51 -4.54 -24.97
CA ASN A 110 1.71 -3.78 -25.34
C ASN A 110 2.90 -4.73 -25.52
N GLU A 111 3.41 -4.85 -26.75
CA GLU A 111 4.54 -5.74 -27.09
C GLU A 111 5.85 -5.37 -26.39
N ASP A 112 6.00 -4.11 -25.97
CA ASP A 112 7.17 -3.66 -25.23
C ASP A 112 7.15 -4.09 -23.75
N TYR A 113 6.01 -4.62 -23.28
CA TYR A 113 5.83 -5.05 -21.92
C TYR A 113 5.89 -6.56 -21.79
N LEU A 114 6.48 -7.01 -20.70
CA LEU A 114 6.51 -8.40 -20.28
C LEU A 114 5.62 -8.58 -19.05
N ALA A 115 4.81 -9.61 -19.06
CA ALA A 115 4.08 -10.10 -17.91
C ALA A 115 4.91 -11.21 -17.25
N ILE A 116 5.30 -11.02 -16.02
CA ILE A 116 6.09 -11.97 -15.22
C ILE A 116 5.19 -12.51 -14.13
N LYS A 117 4.83 -13.79 -14.22
CA LYS A 117 4.09 -14.51 -13.19
C LYS A 117 5.09 -15.31 -12.36
N ILE A 118 5.02 -15.16 -11.04
CA ILE A 118 5.86 -15.88 -10.09
C ILE A 118 4.95 -16.59 -9.10
N SER A 119 5.00 -17.90 -9.04
CA SER A 119 4.13 -18.72 -8.18
C SER A 119 4.97 -19.69 -7.37
N PRO A 120 4.71 -19.84 -6.05
CA PRO A 120 5.44 -20.82 -5.27
C PRO A 120 5.12 -22.24 -5.74
N TYR A 121 6.12 -23.13 -5.74
CA TYR A 121 5.90 -24.56 -6.00
C TYR A 121 4.99 -25.16 -4.94
N GLU A 122 4.13 -26.09 -5.34
CA GLU A 122 3.12 -26.70 -4.44
C GLU A 122 3.75 -27.42 -3.25
N GLU A 123 4.88 -28.09 -3.47
CA GLU A 123 5.62 -28.85 -2.47
C GLU A 123 6.35 -27.99 -1.44
N VAL A 124 6.58 -26.71 -1.73
CA VAL A 124 7.27 -25.81 -0.80
C VAL A 124 6.31 -25.33 0.28
N LYS A 125 6.64 -25.63 1.54
CA LYS A 125 5.86 -25.18 2.70
C LYS A 125 6.20 -23.74 3.06
N GLY A 126 5.22 -23.02 3.57
CA GLY A 126 5.38 -21.65 4.07
C GLY A 126 4.37 -20.67 3.49
N VAL A 127 4.34 -19.52 4.10
CA VAL A 127 3.48 -18.40 3.66
C VAL A 127 4.19 -17.66 2.55
N LEU A 128 3.97 -18.13 1.31
CA LEU A 128 4.60 -17.62 0.11
C LEU A 128 3.56 -16.96 -0.79
N SER A 129 3.92 -15.81 -1.35
CA SER A 129 3.04 -14.99 -2.19
C SER A 129 3.11 -15.39 -3.66
N ASN A 130 2.00 -15.24 -4.37
CA ASN A 130 2.00 -15.15 -5.83
C ASN A 130 2.31 -13.72 -6.24
N PHE A 131 3.09 -13.55 -7.30
CA PHE A 131 3.36 -12.24 -7.87
C PHE A 131 2.97 -12.21 -9.35
N TYR A 132 2.48 -11.05 -9.77
CA TYR A 132 2.29 -10.71 -11.16
C TYR A 132 2.87 -9.33 -11.41
N ILE A 133 3.90 -9.26 -12.24
CA ILE A 133 4.67 -8.04 -12.49
C ILE A 133 4.56 -7.68 -13.96
N ILE A 134 4.24 -6.41 -14.25
CA ILE A 134 4.34 -5.85 -15.59
C ILE A 134 5.64 -5.06 -15.69
N TYR A 135 6.45 -5.39 -16.68
CA TYR A 135 7.79 -4.85 -16.86
C TYR A 135 7.96 -4.27 -18.27
N ASP A 136 8.37 -3.01 -18.37
CA ASP A 136 8.76 -2.37 -19.62
C ASP A 136 10.14 -2.88 -20.03
N SER A 137 10.21 -3.68 -21.08
CA SER A 137 11.45 -4.32 -21.56
C SER A 137 12.42 -3.35 -22.22
N LYS A 138 11.91 -2.27 -22.83
CA LYS A 138 12.72 -1.23 -23.47
C LYS A 138 13.34 -0.30 -22.45
N LYS A 139 12.55 0.22 -21.52
CA LYS A 139 13.02 1.12 -20.46
C LYS A 139 13.64 0.36 -19.29
N LYS A 140 13.41 -0.94 -19.20
CA LYS A 140 13.88 -1.83 -18.12
C LYS A 140 13.34 -1.42 -16.76
N LEU A 141 12.07 -1.03 -16.69
CA LEU A 141 11.39 -0.53 -15.51
C LEU A 141 10.14 -1.35 -15.18
N ILE A 142 9.84 -1.49 -13.90
CA ILE A 142 8.61 -2.11 -13.43
C ILE A 142 7.47 -1.10 -13.57
N VAL A 143 6.36 -1.52 -14.18
CA VAL A 143 5.16 -0.70 -14.37
C VAL A 143 4.09 -1.04 -13.34
N GLU A 144 3.94 -2.33 -13.03
CA GLU A 144 2.95 -2.79 -12.05
C GLU A 144 3.47 -3.98 -11.28
N ILE A 145 3.11 -4.07 -10.01
CA ILE A 145 3.33 -5.22 -9.14
C ILE A 145 2.00 -5.56 -8.49
N ASN A 146 1.58 -6.80 -8.64
CA ASN A 146 0.52 -7.41 -7.83
C ASN A 146 1.12 -8.53 -6.99
N SER A 147 0.71 -8.63 -5.75
CA SER A 147 1.05 -9.76 -4.88
C SER A 147 -0.15 -10.20 -4.07
N THR A 148 -0.32 -11.51 -3.94
CA THR A 148 -1.38 -12.11 -3.14
C THR A 148 -0.86 -13.36 -2.45
N ILE A 149 -1.22 -13.57 -1.19
CA ILE A 149 -0.99 -14.85 -0.54
C ILE A 149 -2.20 -15.75 -0.82
N PRO A 150 -2.03 -16.90 -1.50
CA PRO A 150 -3.13 -17.84 -1.75
C PRO A 150 -3.70 -18.38 -0.44
N SER A 151 -5.02 -18.57 -0.37
CA SER A 151 -5.68 -19.12 0.81
C SER A 151 -5.14 -20.49 1.23
N SER A 152 -4.70 -21.32 0.26
CA SER A 152 -4.05 -22.60 0.51
C SER A 152 -2.73 -22.50 1.29
N ARG A 153 -2.11 -21.32 1.31
CA ARG A 153 -0.85 -21.06 2.03
C ARG A 153 -1.07 -20.51 3.44
N MET A 154 -2.29 -20.09 3.76
CA MET A 154 -2.63 -19.51 5.06
C MET A 154 -2.50 -20.50 6.22
N VAL A 155 -2.64 -21.81 5.95
CA VAL A 155 -2.47 -22.86 6.96
C VAL A 155 -1.07 -22.86 7.60
N TYR A 156 -0.06 -22.35 6.89
CA TYR A 156 1.31 -22.28 7.43
C TYR A 156 1.54 -21.10 8.38
N MET A 157 0.59 -20.19 8.52
CA MET A 157 0.68 -19.06 9.47
C MET A 157 0.44 -19.52 10.91
N GLU A 158 -0.38 -20.53 11.11
CA GLU A 158 -0.68 -21.05 12.45
C GLU A 158 0.54 -21.72 13.10
N GLU A 159 1.50 -22.20 12.29
CA GLU A 159 2.71 -22.86 12.75
C GLU A 159 3.81 -21.88 13.19
N SER A 160 3.65 -20.59 12.95
CA SER A 160 4.67 -19.58 13.31
C SER A 160 4.49 -19.10 14.74
N PHE A 161 5.31 -19.62 15.66
CA PHE A 161 5.32 -19.26 17.09
C PHE A 161 5.59 -17.78 17.39
N PHE A 162 6.07 -17.00 16.42
CA PHE A 162 6.49 -15.62 16.62
C PHE A 162 5.46 -14.56 16.23
N ASN A 163 4.40 -14.92 15.53
CA ASN A 163 3.38 -13.98 15.11
C ASN A 163 2.15 -14.04 16.04
N ARG A 164 2.00 -13.04 16.88
CA ARG A 164 0.81 -12.85 17.73
C ARG A 164 -0.48 -12.54 16.93
N SER A 165 -0.40 -12.41 15.63
CA SER A 165 -1.50 -12.13 14.72
C SER A 165 -1.46 -13.12 13.57
N ASN A 166 -2.53 -13.89 13.38
CA ASN A 166 -2.68 -14.78 12.22
C ASN A 166 -3.16 -13.93 11.03
N ILE A 167 -2.28 -13.61 10.09
CA ILE A 167 -2.67 -12.97 8.84
C ILE A 167 -3.34 -14.03 7.97
N TYR A 168 -4.58 -13.81 7.55
CA TYR A 168 -5.33 -14.74 6.69
C TYR A 168 -5.60 -14.15 5.30
N MET A 169 -5.28 -12.89 5.07
CA MET A 169 -5.40 -12.21 3.78
C MET A 169 -4.28 -11.18 3.65
N LEU A 170 -3.59 -11.22 2.51
CA LEU A 170 -2.65 -10.18 2.12
C LEU A 170 -2.70 -10.04 0.60
N GLU A 171 -3.05 -8.86 0.14
CA GLU A 171 -3.03 -8.47 -1.25
C GLU A 171 -2.43 -7.08 -1.35
N TYR A 172 -1.54 -6.85 -2.27
CA TYR A 172 -1.15 -5.50 -2.62
C TYR A 172 -0.98 -5.34 -4.14
N LYS A 173 -1.21 -4.12 -4.62
CA LYS A 173 -0.99 -3.71 -5.99
C LYS A 173 -0.36 -2.33 -6.01
N ASN A 174 0.78 -2.19 -6.69
CA ASN A 174 1.45 -0.91 -6.92
C ASN A 174 1.58 -0.66 -8.41
N THR A 175 1.23 0.54 -8.85
CA THR A 175 1.34 0.97 -10.24
C THR A 175 2.28 2.16 -10.34
N PHE A 176 3.21 2.11 -11.29
CA PHE A 176 4.19 3.15 -11.53
C PHE A 176 3.98 3.75 -12.93
N ARG A 177 4.31 5.01 -13.07
CA ARG A 177 4.29 5.72 -14.36
C ARG A 177 5.70 6.06 -14.80
N ILE A 178 5.89 5.94 -16.10
CA ILE A 178 7.11 6.36 -16.79
C ILE A 178 6.71 7.49 -17.73
N ASP A 179 7.17 8.72 -17.45
CA ASP A 179 6.87 9.91 -18.23
C ASP A 179 8.18 10.63 -18.60
N GLY A 180 8.62 10.45 -19.85
CA GLY A 180 9.96 10.84 -20.25
C GLY A 180 11.04 10.16 -19.42
N SER A 181 11.79 10.96 -18.67
CA SER A 181 12.81 10.50 -17.71
C SER A 181 12.26 10.30 -16.28
N LEU A 182 11.00 10.67 -16.03
CA LEU A 182 10.38 10.59 -14.72
C LEU A 182 9.85 9.17 -14.48
N TYR A 183 10.08 8.64 -13.28
CA TYR A 183 9.56 7.35 -12.85
C TYR A 183 9.07 7.44 -11.41
N TYR A 184 7.77 7.26 -11.21
CA TYR A 184 7.11 7.48 -9.92
C TYR A 184 5.88 6.60 -9.72
N LEU A 185 5.51 6.38 -8.46
CA LEU A 185 4.28 5.68 -8.07
C LEU A 185 3.06 6.52 -8.46
N THR A 186 2.02 5.89 -9.01
CA THR A 186 0.73 6.53 -9.31
C THR A 186 -0.38 6.03 -8.43
N SER A 187 -0.36 4.78 -8.03
CA SER A 187 -1.37 4.22 -7.14
C SER A 187 -0.85 3.02 -6.36
N SER A 188 -1.46 2.79 -5.21
CA SER A 188 -1.29 1.59 -4.40
C SER A 188 -2.64 1.15 -3.85
N LYS A 189 -2.84 -0.16 -3.80
CA LYS A 189 -3.92 -0.83 -3.07
C LYS A 189 -3.29 -1.87 -2.17
N GLU A 190 -3.73 -1.93 -0.93
CA GLU A 190 -3.33 -2.96 0.01
C GLU A 190 -4.55 -3.47 0.78
N VAL A 191 -4.70 -4.78 0.90
CA VAL A 191 -5.72 -5.42 1.72
C VAL A 191 -5.03 -6.37 2.66
N ILE A 192 -5.23 -6.17 3.96
CA ILE A 192 -4.66 -7.01 5.01
C ILE A 192 -5.80 -7.52 5.88
N GLY A 193 -5.85 -8.84 6.09
CA GLY A 193 -6.75 -9.47 7.05
C GLY A 193 -5.98 -10.29 8.06
N PHE A 194 -6.29 -10.12 9.34
CA PHE A 194 -5.63 -10.87 10.41
C PHE A 194 -6.59 -11.14 11.57
N GLU A 195 -6.30 -12.21 12.31
CA GLU A 195 -6.97 -12.52 13.58
C GLU A 195 -6.10 -12.03 14.74
N LYS A 196 -6.71 -11.31 15.65
CA LYS A 196 -6.08 -10.86 16.90
C LYS A 196 -6.91 -11.31 18.10
N LYS A 197 -6.24 -11.79 19.15
CA LYS A 197 -6.92 -12.09 20.40
C LYS A 197 -7.10 -10.79 21.20
N TYR A 198 -8.35 -10.44 21.46
CA TYR A 198 -8.72 -9.23 22.20
C TYR A 198 -9.65 -9.59 23.34
N LYS A 199 -9.33 -9.20 24.57
CA LYS A 199 -10.10 -9.53 25.79
C LYS A 199 -10.51 -11.01 25.91
N GLY A 200 -9.65 -11.91 25.43
CA GLY A 200 -9.92 -13.35 25.44
C GLY A 200 -10.61 -13.93 24.21
N GLU A 201 -11.22 -13.10 23.37
CA GLU A 201 -11.89 -13.48 22.13
C GLU A 201 -10.99 -13.26 20.91
N LYS A 202 -11.09 -14.16 19.91
CA LYS A 202 -10.48 -13.92 18.60
C LYS A 202 -11.34 -12.94 17.81
N LYS A 203 -10.74 -11.88 17.31
CA LYS A 203 -11.36 -10.88 16.45
C LYS A 203 -10.70 -10.88 15.08
N LYS A 204 -11.49 -10.89 14.03
CA LYS A 204 -11.04 -10.71 12.66
C LYS A 204 -11.01 -9.23 12.32
N ILE A 205 -9.89 -8.79 11.78
CA ILE A 205 -9.71 -7.40 11.37
C ILE A 205 -9.26 -7.39 9.92
N GLU A 206 -9.95 -6.61 9.11
CA GLU A 206 -9.57 -6.36 7.72
C GLU A 206 -9.36 -4.87 7.52
N VAL A 207 -8.28 -4.53 6.85
CA VAL A 207 -7.98 -3.16 6.44
C VAL A 207 -7.82 -3.12 4.94
N LYS A 208 -8.54 -2.21 4.28
CA LYS A 208 -8.41 -1.91 2.86
C LYS A 208 -7.84 -0.51 2.70
N ASN A 209 -6.66 -0.43 2.15
CA ASN A 209 -5.93 0.82 1.94
C ASN A 209 -5.86 1.12 0.44
N TYR A 210 -6.17 2.36 0.08
CA TYR A 210 -6.04 2.88 -1.28
C TYR A 210 -5.21 4.15 -1.26
N MET A 211 -4.33 4.27 -2.22
CA MET A 211 -3.51 5.46 -2.45
C MET A 211 -3.54 5.81 -3.93
N VAL A 212 -3.79 7.07 -4.24
CA VAL A 212 -3.72 7.60 -5.60
C VAL A 212 -2.93 8.89 -5.59
N VAL A 213 -1.91 8.97 -6.44
CA VAL A 213 -1.15 10.21 -6.65
C VAL A 213 -1.97 11.12 -7.55
N THR A 214 -2.43 12.24 -7.00
CA THR A 214 -3.24 13.24 -7.71
C THR A 214 -2.38 14.30 -8.39
N ASN A 215 -1.17 14.54 -7.89
CA ASN A 215 -0.19 15.40 -8.52
C ASN A 215 1.24 14.92 -8.22
N PHE A 216 2.12 15.09 -9.19
CA PHE A 216 3.55 14.80 -9.09
C PHE A 216 4.36 16.00 -9.60
N ASP A 217 5.34 16.44 -8.83
CA ASP A 217 6.25 17.52 -9.20
C ASP A 217 7.67 17.19 -8.75
N THR A 218 8.66 17.58 -9.54
CA THR A 218 10.08 17.48 -9.17
C THR A 218 10.55 18.65 -8.32
N LYS A 219 9.72 19.70 -8.17
CA LYS A 219 9.98 20.83 -7.30
C LYS A 219 9.42 20.60 -5.91
N LEU A 220 10.28 20.67 -4.92
CA LEU A 220 9.86 20.72 -3.53
C LEU A 220 9.35 22.10 -3.18
N PHE A 221 8.34 22.18 -2.32
CA PHE A 221 7.89 23.45 -1.74
C PHE A 221 8.40 23.61 -0.31
N GLY A 222 8.52 24.86 0.13
CA GLY A 222 8.94 25.16 1.50
C GLY A 222 7.83 24.90 2.51
N TYR A 223 8.19 24.33 3.66
CA TYR A 223 7.29 24.09 4.79
C TYR A 223 8.05 24.21 6.12
N SER A 224 7.30 24.48 7.20
CA SER A 224 7.85 24.47 8.55
C SER A 224 8.01 23.03 9.04
N LYS A 225 9.08 22.76 9.79
CA LYS A 225 9.29 21.43 10.44
C LYS A 225 8.16 21.04 11.38
N GLU A 226 7.49 22.01 11.96
CA GLU A 226 6.34 21.82 12.86
C GLU A 226 5.12 21.25 12.12
N ASN A 227 5.05 21.42 10.81
CA ASN A 227 3.96 20.90 9.97
C ASN A 227 4.18 19.45 9.55
N ILE A 228 5.36 18.87 9.83
CA ILE A 228 5.66 17.51 9.47
C ILE A 228 4.86 16.55 10.35
N PHE A 229 4.07 15.70 9.72
CA PHE A 229 3.32 14.66 10.39
C PHE A 229 4.24 13.48 10.72
N THR A 230 4.36 13.15 12.01
CA THR A 230 5.32 12.16 12.51
C THR A 230 4.68 10.83 12.92
N HIS A 231 3.33 10.76 12.94
CA HIS A 231 2.63 9.52 13.27
C HIS A 231 2.58 8.53 12.10
N LYS A 232 2.40 7.25 12.41
CA LYS A 232 2.39 6.19 11.40
C LYS A 232 1.13 6.16 10.54
N SER A 233 -0.03 6.55 11.08
CA SER A 233 -1.33 6.47 10.41
C SER A 233 -2.09 7.78 10.50
N LEU A 234 -2.90 8.07 9.48
CA LEU A 234 -3.84 9.21 9.46
C LEU A 234 -4.87 9.16 10.59
N ILE A 235 -5.18 8.00 11.11
CA ILE A 235 -6.07 7.82 12.27
C ILE A 235 -5.64 8.67 13.47
N ASN A 236 -4.32 8.91 13.61
CA ASN A 236 -3.75 9.71 14.68
C ASN A 236 -3.84 11.23 14.42
N LYS A 237 -4.45 11.63 13.31
CA LYS A 237 -4.71 13.05 12.99
C LYS A 237 -6.16 13.38 13.31
N GLN A 238 -6.38 14.42 14.10
CA GLN A 238 -7.72 14.96 14.32
C GLN A 238 -8.34 15.37 12.98
N SER A 239 -9.61 15.01 12.76
CA SER A 239 -10.34 15.37 11.54
C SER A 239 -10.36 16.88 11.34
N MET A 240 -10.12 17.29 10.12
CA MET A 240 -10.23 18.68 9.69
C MET A 240 -11.63 18.95 9.15
N VAL A 241 -11.98 20.24 9.00
CA VAL A 241 -13.30 20.67 8.55
C VAL A 241 -13.62 20.09 7.18
N PHE A 242 -14.83 19.57 7.01
CA PHE A 242 -15.36 19.09 5.75
C PHE A 242 -15.37 20.20 4.69
N THR A 243 -14.78 19.91 3.55
CA THR A 243 -14.89 20.76 2.37
C THR A 243 -15.53 19.98 1.22
N PRO A 244 -16.21 20.61 0.25
CA PRO A 244 -16.76 19.96 -0.93
C PRO A 244 -15.72 19.19 -1.76
N TYR A 245 -14.44 19.42 -1.52
CA TYR A 245 -13.30 18.74 -2.15
C TYR A 245 -13.43 17.21 -2.16
N TRP A 246 -13.93 16.62 -1.06
CA TRP A 246 -14.03 15.16 -0.91
C TRP A 246 -14.97 14.49 -1.92
N GLU A 247 -15.95 15.22 -2.42
CA GLU A 247 -16.92 14.68 -3.36
C GLU A 247 -16.44 14.76 -4.82
N PHE A 248 -15.64 15.78 -5.16
CA PHE A 248 -15.36 16.12 -6.54
C PHE A 248 -13.88 16.00 -6.94
N GLU A 249 -12.95 16.15 -6.02
CA GLU A 249 -11.52 16.33 -6.35
C GLU A 249 -10.58 15.30 -5.70
N SER A 250 -11.11 14.30 -4.98
CA SER A 250 -10.30 13.33 -4.27
C SER A 250 -9.45 12.41 -5.17
N GLY A 251 -9.66 12.44 -6.49
CA GLY A 251 -8.95 11.56 -7.43
C GLY A 251 -9.37 10.09 -7.39
N LEU A 252 -10.16 9.70 -6.40
CA LEU A 252 -10.68 8.34 -6.23
C LEU A 252 -12.16 8.40 -5.86
N THR A 253 -13.02 8.31 -6.88
CA THR A 253 -14.48 8.31 -6.67
C THR A 253 -14.90 7.08 -5.87
N PRO A 254 -15.60 7.24 -4.73
CA PRO A 254 -16.11 6.09 -3.99
C PRO A 254 -17.16 5.34 -4.80
N THR A 255 -17.12 4.02 -4.73
CA THR A 255 -18.16 3.16 -5.27
C THR A 255 -19.49 3.39 -4.54
N VAL A 256 -20.59 2.89 -5.10
CA VAL A 256 -21.92 2.98 -4.43
C VAL A 256 -21.89 2.29 -3.06
N GLU A 257 -21.21 1.16 -2.96
CA GLU A 257 -21.04 0.43 -1.69
C GLU A 257 -20.22 1.24 -0.68
N GLU A 258 -19.09 1.79 -1.10
CA GLU A 258 -18.23 2.63 -0.24
C GLU A 258 -18.97 3.87 0.26
N LYS A 259 -19.78 4.52 -0.59
CA LYS A 259 -20.63 5.64 -0.17
C LYS A 259 -21.62 5.24 0.92
N LYS A 260 -22.28 4.08 0.78
CA LYS A 260 -23.18 3.55 1.81
C LYS A 260 -22.46 3.31 3.13
N ILE A 261 -21.26 2.72 3.08
CA ILE A 261 -20.44 2.46 4.27
C ILE A 261 -20.06 3.78 4.95
N ILE A 262 -19.59 4.76 4.20
CA ILE A 262 -19.21 6.08 4.75
C ILE A 262 -20.38 6.76 5.41
N THR A 263 -21.57 6.75 4.76
CA THR A 263 -22.80 7.34 5.32
C THR A 263 -23.20 6.62 6.60
N MET A 264 -23.24 5.29 6.59
CA MET A 264 -23.60 4.47 7.76
C MET A 264 -22.65 4.73 8.96
N LEU A 265 -21.37 4.95 8.71
CA LEU A 265 -20.41 5.23 9.78
C LEU A 265 -20.47 6.68 10.30
N ALA A 266 -21.08 7.58 9.52
CA ALA A 266 -21.23 8.99 9.89
C ALA A 266 -22.51 9.29 10.71
N GLU A 267 -23.48 8.37 10.69
CA GLU A 267 -24.71 8.40 11.51
C GLU A 267 -24.45 7.90 12.93
#